data_3e007a520dc99e569ff3bd97cd06e362
#
_entry.id   3e007a520dc99e569ff3bd97cd06e362
#
_cell.length_a   1.000
_cell.length_b   1.000
_cell.length_c   1.000
_cell.angle_alpha   90.00
_cell.angle_beta   90.00
_cell.angle_gamma   90.00
#
_symmetry.space_group_name_H-M   'P 1'
#
loop_
_entity.id
_entity.type
_entity.pdbx_description
1 polymer ?
#
loop_
_entity_poly.entity_id
_entity_poly.type
_entity_poly.pdbx_seq_one_letter_code
_entity_poly.pdbx_strand_id
1 'polypeptide(L)'
;MQRKAVSRKVFRTPFCREYWQLAFAEFKDTKMIVFAAMILALRIAVKPLSIPIAADLKEGIGFIINAFGSMIYGPVVALLSGALSDSLGFLLFPSGVYFPAYMITEMAGSFVFALFLYRAEITVPRLLLCRFTVCLGVNVILSYPIHVWYYSAVMGKEYSMALIRVVKNIAMFPIETVILVIVFRALIPPFERLGYVYAGTKRLEFTKKTIALLICLFVIGLGGVAGYSIYSYNTTSLSASYSPDQRLARNRAIETYVLEKHPDLRAENTVCIIESAYPKAFSPDVTYTVAVYSADTSGAENSEALMTELEGLSKSKAAAREELSFLFREEILLSDKNAKEPEKGREQR
;
A
#
# COMPACT_ATOMS: atom_id res chain seq x y z
N MET A 1 32.29 -37.38 11.76
CA MET A 1 32.05 -35.98 12.21
C MET A 1 30.85 -35.97 13.14
N GLN A 2 31.07 -35.90 14.45
CA GLN A 2 29.98 -35.76 15.44
C GLN A 2 29.31 -34.41 15.24
N ARG A 3 28.04 -34.40 14.79
CA ARG A 3 27.21 -33.18 14.78
C ARG A 3 27.10 -32.71 16.23
N LYS A 4 27.74 -31.58 16.58
CA LYS A 4 27.43 -30.85 17.82
C LYS A 4 25.93 -30.70 17.87
N ALA A 5 25.28 -31.28 18.88
CA ALA A 5 23.84 -31.11 19.08
C ALA A 5 23.57 -29.61 19.17
N VAL A 6 22.92 -29.08 18.13
CA VAL A 6 22.49 -27.67 18.11
C VAL A 6 21.62 -27.45 19.35
N SER A 7 21.99 -26.51 20.21
CA SER A 7 21.25 -26.22 21.43
C SER A 7 19.75 -26.02 21.13
N ARG A 8 18.90 -26.86 21.70
CA ARG A 8 17.44 -26.83 21.55
C ARG A 8 16.77 -25.81 22.46
N LYS A 9 17.55 -24.80 22.91
CA LYS A 9 17.09 -23.81 23.87
C LYS A 9 16.15 -22.80 23.24
N VAL A 10 15.00 -22.59 23.89
CA VAL A 10 14.01 -21.57 23.58
C VAL A 10 14.16 -20.41 24.56
N PHE A 11 14.08 -19.18 24.09
CA PHE A 11 14.27 -17.97 24.89
C PHE A 11 12.96 -17.20 25.07
N ARG A 12 12.76 -16.69 26.28
CA ARG A 12 11.61 -15.83 26.57
C ARG A 12 11.78 -14.43 25.97
N THR A 13 13.02 -13.92 25.96
CA THR A 13 13.36 -12.58 25.46
C THR A 13 14.67 -12.64 24.64
N PRO A 14 14.87 -11.72 23.68
CA PRO A 14 16.11 -11.66 22.87
C PRO A 14 17.28 -10.96 23.59
N PHE A 15 17.10 -10.50 24.86
CA PHE A 15 18.07 -9.65 25.57
C PHE A 15 19.15 -10.44 26.32
N CYS A 16 19.50 -11.63 25.89
CA CYS A 16 20.57 -12.40 26.51
C CYS A 16 21.73 -12.68 25.53
N ARG A 17 22.96 -12.73 26.05
CA ARG A 17 24.18 -12.95 25.26
C ARG A 17 24.13 -14.25 24.45
N GLU A 18 23.61 -15.30 25.05
CA GLU A 18 23.50 -16.62 24.44
C GLU A 18 22.59 -16.62 23.20
N TYR A 19 21.48 -15.87 23.23
CA TYR A 19 20.58 -15.67 22.07
C TYR A 19 21.36 -15.14 20.86
N TRP A 20 22.15 -14.09 21.07
CA TRP A 20 22.93 -13.47 19.99
C TRP A 20 24.09 -14.36 19.50
N GLN A 21 24.74 -15.08 20.43
CA GLN A 21 25.78 -16.04 20.05
C GLN A 21 25.23 -17.14 19.14
N LEU A 22 24.01 -17.64 19.41
CA LEU A 22 23.34 -18.61 18.56
C LEU A 22 22.89 -17.99 17.23
N ALA A 23 22.39 -16.77 17.24
CA ALA A 23 21.98 -16.04 16.04
C ALA A 23 23.19 -15.81 15.08
N PHE A 24 24.37 -15.49 15.62
CA PHE A 24 25.61 -15.40 14.82
C PHE A 24 26.11 -16.78 14.37
N ALA A 25 25.85 -17.82 15.12
CA ALA A 25 26.22 -19.18 14.72
C ALA A 25 25.41 -19.69 13.54
N GLU A 26 24.13 -19.31 13.43
CA GLU A 26 23.29 -19.65 12.27
C GLU A 26 23.86 -19.11 10.95
N PHE A 27 24.52 -17.95 10.98
CA PHE A 27 25.19 -17.37 9.81
C PHE A 27 26.39 -18.21 9.33
N LYS A 28 26.96 -19.08 10.20
CA LYS A 28 28.04 -19.97 9.86
C LYS A 28 27.60 -21.40 9.45
N ASP A 29 26.30 -21.69 9.63
CA ASP A 29 25.73 -22.97 9.28
C ASP A 29 25.31 -22.99 7.81
N THR A 30 25.99 -23.78 6.97
CA THR A 30 25.67 -23.92 5.54
C THR A 30 24.22 -24.32 5.30
N LYS A 31 23.63 -25.14 6.17
CA LYS A 31 22.22 -25.54 6.07
C LYS A 31 21.31 -24.32 6.22
N MET A 32 21.60 -23.40 7.15
CA MET A 32 20.83 -22.19 7.37
C MET A 32 21.01 -21.18 6.23
N ILE A 33 22.23 -21.06 5.70
CA ILE A 33 22.50 -20.17 4.54
C ILE A 33 21.72 -20.65 3.31
N VAL A 34 21.75 -21.95 3.01
CA VAL A 34 20.97 -22.51 1.89
C VAL A 34 19.48 -22.31 2.09
N PHE A 35 18.98 -22.54 3.29
CA PHE A 35 17.59 -22.29 3.61
C PHE A 35 17.22 -20.79 3.47
N ALA A 36 18.08 -19.89 3.95
CA ALA A 36 17.87 -18.45 3.80
C ALA A 36 17.86 -18.01 2.33
N ALA A 37 18.72 -18.60 1.49
CA ALA A 37 18.72 -18.35 0.05
C ALA A 37 17.42 -18.82 -0.63
N MET A 38 16.88 -19.98 -0.23
CA MET A 38 15.59 -20.47 -0.73
C MET A 38 14.43 -19.55 -0.32
N ILE A 39 14.41 -19.13 0.94
CA ILE A 39 13.39 -18.16 1.44
C ILE A 39 13.52 -16.83 0.72
N LEU A 40 14.73 -16.33 0.50
CA LEU A 40 14.98 -15.08 -0.24
C LEU A 40 14.47 -15.18 -1.68
N ALA A 41 14.80 -16.27 -2.38
CA ALA A 41 14.29 -16.52 -3.74
C ALA A 41 12.76 -16.55 -3.79
N LEU A 42 12.12 -17.21 -2.81
CA LEU A 42 10.66 -17.26 -2.71
C LEU A 42 10.07 -15.88 -2.40
N ARG A 43 10.67 -15.08 -1.50
CA ARG A 43 10.26 -13.69 -1.24
C ARG A 43 10.27 -12.83 -2.49
N ILE A 44 11.34 -12.95 -3.28
CA ILE A 44 11.49 -12.19 -4.53
C ILE A 44 10.46 -12.67 -5.57
N ALA A 45 10.28 -13.97 -5.72
CA ALA A 45 9.33 -14.53 -6.67
C ALA A 45 7.87 -14.13 -6.41
N VAL A 46 7.49 -13.88 -5.16
CA VAL A 46 6.13 -13.45 -4.82
C VAL A 46 5.95 -11.93 -4.80
N LYS A 47 6.99 -11.13 -4.97
CA LYS A 47 6.86 -9.65 -5.00
C LYS A 47 5.82 -9.13 -6.01
N PRO A 48 5.76 -9.65 -7.25
CA PRO A 48 4.73 -9.23 -8.20
C PRO A 48 3.31 -9.72 -7.83
N LEU A 49 3.20 -10.73 -6.97
CA LEU A 49 1.92 -11.26 -6.53
C LEU A 49 1.36 -10.37 -5.40
N SER A 50 0.66 -9.33 -5.79
CA SER A 50 -0.07 -8.47 -4.86
C SER A 50 -1.58 -8.61 -5.09
N ILE A 51 -2.32 -8.69 -4.00
CA ILE A 51 -3.80 -8.76 -4.02
C ILE A 51 -4.31 -7.32 -4.04
N PRO A 52 -4.96 -6.87 -5.11
CA PRO A 52 -5.60 -5.55 -5.13
C PRO A 52 -6.86 -5.61 -4.25
N ILE A 53 -6.89 -4.80 -3.20
CA ILE A 53 -8.01 -4.72 -2.25
C ILE A 53 -8.87 -3.50 -2.55
N ALA A 54 -8.23 -2.39 -2.94
CA ALA A 54 -8.87 -1.16 -3.41
C ALA A 54 -7.99 -0.51 -4.48
N ALA A 55 -8.45 0.58 -5.10
CA ALA A 55 -7.72 1.29 -6.16
C ALA A 55 -6.26 1.59 -5.77
N ASP A 56 -6.04 2.05 -4.51
CA ASP A 56 -4.72 2.42 -3.99
C ASP A 56 -4.16 1.40 -2.99
N LEU A 57 -4.86 0.28 -2.79
CA LEU A 57 -4.55 -0.68 -1.76
C LEU A 57 -4.20 -2.03 -2.38
N LYS A 58 -2.91 -2.31 -2.47
CA LYS A 58 -2.37 -3.63 -2.84
C LYS A 58 -1.65 -4.22 -1.64
N GLU A 59 -1.88 -5.48 -1.36
CA GLU A 59 -1.20 -6.19 -0.28
C GLU A 59 -0.42 -7.38 -0.83
N GLY A 60 0.86 -7.45 -0.48
CA GLY A 60 1.74 -8.54 -0.88
C GLY A 60 1.75 -9.66 0.15
N ILE A 61 1.84 -10.91 -0.29
CA ILE A 61 1.94 -12.09 0.59
C ILE A 61 3.36 -12.32 1.13
N GLY A 62 4.33 -11.51 0.72
CA GLY A 62 5.74 -11.65 1.09
C GLY A 62 6.03 -11.57 2.59
N PHE A 63 5.17 -10.90 3.38
CA PHE A 63 5.33 -10.81 4.83
C PHE A 63 5.25 -12.18 5.52
N ILE A 64 4.47 -13.12 4.99
CA ILE A 64 4.33 -14.48 5.52
C ILE A 64 5.66 -15.22 5.40
N ILE A 65 6.26 -15.17 4.22
CA ILE A 65 7.53 -15.82 3.92
C ILE A 65 8.65 -15.19 4.73
N ASN A 66 8.64 -13.85 4.85
CA ASN A 66 9.57 -13.11 5.68
C ASN A 66 9.49 -13.50 7.16
N ALA A 67 8.29 -13.53 7.73
CA ALA A 67 8.07 -13.89 9.13
C ALA A 67 8.53 -15.33 9.41
N PHE A 68 8.18 -16.27 8.53
CA PHE A 68 8.53 -17.67 8.67
C PHE A 68 10.04 -17.91 8.53
N GLY A 69 10.69 -17.32 7.52
CA GLY A 69 12.13 -17.38 7.35
C GLY A 69 12.88 -16.79 8.54
N SER A 70 12.48 -15.59 8.97
CA SER A 70 13.08 -14.88 10.10
C SER A 70 12.98 -15.67 11.42
N MET A 71 11.90 -16.44 11.62
CA MET A 71 11.76 -17.36 12.74
C MET A 71 12.83 -18.45 12.74
N ILE A 72 13.25 -18.93 11.58
CA ILE A 72 14.15 -20.07 11.45
C ILE A 72 15.61 -19.64 11.50
N TYR A 73 16.03 -18.68 10.66
CA TYR A 73 17.44 -18.31 10.53
C TYR A 73 17.89 -17.17 11.47
N GLY A 74 16.98 -16.57 12.23
CA GLY A 74 17.30 -15.60 13.27
C GLY A 74 17.68 -14.20 12.78
N PRO A 75 17.94 -13.26 13.74
CA PRO A 75 17.97 -11.81 13.44
C PRO A 75 19.15 -11.39 12.56
N VAL A 76 20.31 -12.03 12.65
CA VAL A 76 21.50 -11.66 11.88
C VAL A 76 21.27 -11.97 10.39
N VAL A 77 20.80 -13.17 10.09
CA VAL A 77 20.49 -13.59 8.70
C VAL A 77 19.26 -12.84 8.19
N ALA A 78 18.28 -12.53 9.06
CA ALA A 78 17.10 -11.77 8.69
C ALA A 78 17.42 -10.34 8.18
N LEU A 79 18.36 -9.64 8.83
CA LEU A 79 18.84 -8.34 8.36
C LEU A 79 19.40 -8.42 6.95
N LEU A 80 20.29 -9.38 6.69
CA LEU A 80 20.88 -9.58 5.36
C LEU A 80 19.84 -9.99 4.32
N SER A 81 18.94 -10.91 4.68
CA SER A 81 17.83 -11.33 3.82
C SER A 81 16.90 -10.15 3.47
N GLY A 82 16.66 -9.24 4.41
CA GLY A 82 15.89 -8.01 4.18
C GLY A 82 16.56 -7.10 3.16
N ALA A 83 17.85 -6.82 3.34
CA ALA A 83 18.64 -6.00 2.43
C ALA A 83 18.68 -6.59 1.01
N LEU A 84 18.98 -7.87 0.89
CA LEU A 84 19.05 -8.57 -0.39
C LEU A 84 17.67 -8.66 -1.06
N SER A 85 16.61 -8.87 -0.29
CA SER A 85 15.23 -8.92 -0.82
C SER A 85 14.79 -7.59 -1.44
N ASP A 86 15.19 -6.46 -0.87
CA ASP A 86 14.89 -5.15 -1.44
C ASP A 86 15.67 -4.91 -2.72
N SER A 87 17.01 -5.01 -2.66
CA SER A 87 17.90 -4.71 -3.78
C SER A 87 17.70 -5.64 -4.96
N LEU A 88 17.71 -6.98 -4.75
CA LEU A 88 17.51 -7.96 -5.81
C LEU A 88 16.05 -7.93 -6.31
N GLY A 89 15.09 -7.69 -5.42
CA GLY A 89 13.71 -7.58 -5.82
C GLY A 89 13.45 -6.37 -6.72
N PHE A 90 14.11 -5.24 -6.49
CA PHE A 90 14.04 -4.09 -7.39
C PHE A 90 14.76 -4.38 -8.72
N LEU A 91 15.90 -5.05 -8.70
CA LEU A 91 16.66 -5.40 -9.91
C LEU A 91 15.83 -6.30 -10.85
N LEU A 92 15.07 -7.24 -10.31
CA LEU A 92 14.27 -8.20 -11.09
C LEU A 92 12.88 -7.65 -11.46
N PHE A 93 12.29 -6.82 -10.61
CA PHE A 93 10.97 -6.22 -10.81
C PHE A 93 11.03 -4.71 -10.54
N PRO A 94 11.66 -3.92 -11.42
CA PRO A 94 11.84 -2.50 -11.20
C PRO A 94 10.50 -1.76 -11.18
N SER A 95 10.29 -0.92 -10.17
CA SER A 95 9.13 -0.07 -10.02
C SER A 95 9.55 1.32 -9.55
N GLY A 96 9.52 2.30 -10.46
CA GLY A 96 9.95 3.65 -10.17
C GLY A 96 11.48 3.81 -10.07
N VAL A 97 11.94 4.75 -9.25
CA VAL A 97 13.35 5.03 -9.00
C VAL A 97 13.83 4.25 -7.78
N TYR A 98 14.97 3.55 -7.89
CA TYR A 98 15.58 2.86 -6.75
C TYR A 98 16.07 3.86 -5.71
N PHE A 99 15.62 3.70 -4.49
CA PHE A 99 16.05 4.50 -3.36
C PHE A 99 16.55 3.62 -2.22
N PRO A 100 17.87 3.54 -2.00
CA PRO A 100 18.46 2.58 -1.07
C PRO A 100 17.95 2.65 0.37
N ALA A 101 17.43 3.81 0.80
CA ALA A 101 16.90 3.96 2.15
C ALA A 101 15.66 3.08 2.42
N TYR A 102 14.90 2.67 1.39
CA TYR A 102 13.81 1.70 1.57
C TYR A 102 14.29 0.32 2.01
N MET A 103 15.53 -0.06 1.70
CA MET A 103 16.16 -1.27 2.21
C MET A 103 16.12 -1.32 3.75
N ILE A 104 16.22 -0.18 4.42
CA ILE A 104 16.16 -0.10 5.90
C ILE A 104 14.81 -0.60 6.43
N THR A 105 13.71 -0.32 5.75
CA THR A 105 12.38 -0.80 6.16
C THR A 105 12.23 -2.31 6.00
N GLU A 106 12.76 -2.87 4.91
CA GLU A 106 12.77 -4.34 4.69
C GLU A 106 13.67 -5.06 5.71
N MET A 107 14.84 -4.50 6.02
CA MET A 107 15.74 -4.99 7.06
C MET A 107 15.07 -4.94 8.43
N ALA A 108 14.47 -3.81 8.79
CA ALA A 108 13.82 -3.62 10.07
C ALA A 108 12.62 -4.56 10.25
N GLY A 109 11.79 -4.73 9.21
CA GLY A 109 10.67 -5.67 9.23
C GLY A 109 11.13 -7.12 9.47
N SER A 110 12.15 -7.57 8.73
CA SER A 110 12.76 -8.90 8.89
C SER A 110 13.37 -9.08 10.28
N PHE A 111 14.05 -8.06 10.77
CA PHE A 111 14.67 -8.04 12.10
C PHE A 111 13.63 -8.14 13.22
N VAL A 112 12.55 -7.35 13.15
CA VAL A 112 11.46 -7.39 14.13
C VAL A 112 10.83 -8.79 14.15
N PHE A 113 10.52 -9.38 12.99
CA PHE A 113 10.02 -10.75 12.94
C PHE A 113 10.97 -11.73 13.65
N ALA A 114 12.27 -11.63 13.39
CA ALA A 114 13.24 -12.50 14.04
C ALA A 114 13.33 -12.29 15.55
N LEU A 115 13.32 -11.05 16.04
CA LEU A 115 13.36 -10.76 17.49
C LEU A 115 12.18 -11.38 18.24
N PHE A 116 11.00 -11.38 17.63
CA PHE A 116 9.81 -11.96 18.25
C PHE A 116 9.71 -13.47 18.12
N LEU A 117 10.21 -14.05 17.00
CA LEU A 117 9.87 -15.41 16.61
C LEU A 117 11.05 -16.39 16.67
N TYR A 118 12.29 -15.91 16.52
CA TYR A 118 13.46 -16.79 16.53
C TYR A 118 13.67 -17.42 17.90
N ARG A 119 13.76 -18.77 17.93
CA ARG A 119 13.92 -19.56 19.15
C ARG A 119 12.99 -19.15 20.30
N ALA A 120 11.74 -18.83 19.96
CA ALA A 120 10.75 -18.38 20.90
C ALA A 120 9.53 -19.33 20.93
N GLU A 121 8.79 -19.34 22.04
CA GLU A 121 7.47 -19.96 22.06
C GLU A 121 6.52 -19.18 21.18
N ILE A 122 5.96 -19.82 20.17
CA ILE A 122 5.04 -19.20 19.25
C ILE A 122 3.62 -19.30 19.80
N THR A 123 3.07 -18.14 20.17
CA THR A 123 1.71 -17.99 20.70
C THR A 123 0.95 -16.94 19.89
N VAL A 124 -0.40 -17.02 19.89
CA VAL A 124 -1.24 -16.03 19.19
C VAL A 124 -0.96 -14.58 19.66
N PRO A 125 -0.87 -14.28 20.99
CA PRO A 125 -0.52 -12.94 21.44
C PRO A 125 0.86 -12.46 20.96
N ARG A 126 1.84 -13.37 20.86
CA ARG A 126 3.18 -13.03 20.37
C ARG A 126 3.16 -12.71 18.87
N LEU A 127 2.43 -13.47 18.06
CA LEU A 127 2.25 -13.17 16.64
C LEU A 127 1.51 -11.85 16.42
N LEU A 128 0.48 -11.60 17.22
CA LEU A 128 -0.29 -10.36 17.19
C LEU A 128 0.61 -9.16 17.52
N LEU A 129 1.36 -9.22 18.63
CA LEU A 129 2.27 -8.14 19.02
C LEU A 129 3.40 -7.95 17.99
N CYS A 130 3.93 -9.03 17.47
CA CYS A 130 4.95 -8.99 16.41
C CYS A 130 4.42 -8.26 15.16
N ARG A 131 3.25 -8.65 14.66
CA ARG A 131 2.67 -8.00 13.46
C ARG A 131 2.29 -6.54 13.75
N PHE A 132 1.74 -6.24 14.92
CA PHE A 132 1.46 -4.87 15.34
C PHE A 132 2.73 -4.00 15.32
N THR A 133 3.84 -4.52 15.85
CA THR A 133 5.13 -3.81 15.86
C THR A 133 5.64 -3.57 14.43
N VAL A 134 5.47 -4.52 13.52
CA VAL A 134 5.84 -4.32 12.10
C VAL A 134 4.92 -3.29 11.45
N CYS A 135 3.60 -3.41 11.60
CA CYS A 135 2.65 -2.49 10.97
C CYS A 135 2.83 -1.04 11.46
N LEU A 136 2.90 -0.84 12.77
CA LEU A 136 3.02 0.51 13.34
C LEU A 136 4.48 0.98 13.36
N GLY A 137 5.39 0.18 13.92
CA GLY A 137 6.79 0.58 14.13
C GLY A 137 7.58 0.71 12.83
N VAL A 138 7.43 -0.25 11.92
CA VAL A 138 8.20 -0.26 10.66
C VAL A 138 7.44 0.45 9.54
N ASN A 139 6.19 0.03 9.24
CA ASN A 139 5.48 0.52 8.05
C ASN A 139 4.95 1.95 8.20
N VAL A 140 4.72 2.42 9.45
CA VAL A 140 4.24 3.79 9.69
C VAL A 140 5.37 4.65 10.22
N ILE A 141 5.92 4.35 11.41
CA ILE A 141 6.86 5.23 12.09
C ILE A 141 8.22 5.29 11.39
N LEU A 142 8.86 4.14 11.13
CA LEU A 142 10.19 4.11 10.49
C LEU A 142 10.12 4.52 9.02
N SER A 143 9.08 4.13 8.31
CA SER A 143 8.98 4.42 6.89
C SER A 143 8.64 5.89 6.60
N TYR A 144 8.07 6.63 7.55
CA TYR A 144 7.73 8.05 7.39
C TYR A 144 8.94 8.94 7.03
N PRO A 145 10.02 9.01 7.82
CA PRO A 145 11.18 9.84 7.50
C PRO A 145 11.86 9.43 6.19
N ILE A 146 11.83 8.14 5.85
CA ILE A 146 12.38 7.64 4.59
C ILE A 146 11.56 8.16 3.40
N HIS A 147 10.22 8.21 3.52
CA HIS A 147 9.37 8.81 2.49
C HIS A 147 9.58 10.32 2.37
N VAL A 148 9.68 11.04 3.50
CA VAL A 148 10.00 12.48 3.50
C VAL A 148 11.31 12.72 2.73
N TRP A 149 12.33 11.93 3.02
CA TRP A 149 13.62 12.04 2.34
C TRP A 149 13.51 11.71 0.85
N TYR A 150 12.83 10.63 0.47
CA TYR A 150 12.62 10.27 -0.93
C TYR A 150 11.90 11.36 -1.72
N TYR A 151 10.79 11.86 -1.20
CA TYR A 151 10.00 12.86 -1.90
C TYR A 151 10.76 14.20 -2.02
N SER A 152 11.48 14.62 -1.00
CA SER A 152 12.32 15.82 -1.04
C SER A 152 13.49 15.66 -1.99
N ALA A 153 14.29 14.59 -1.88
CA ALA A 153 15.54 14.42 -2.61
C ALA A 153 15.34 13.98 -4.07
N VAL A 154 14.31 13.18 -4.38
CA VAL A 154 14.11 12.57 -5.70
C VAL A 154 12.99 13.27 -6.47
N MET A 155 11.89 13.61 -5.80
CA MET A 155 10.70 14.18 -6.43
C MET A 155 10.65 15.72 -6.37
N GLY A 156 11.49 16.37 -5.54
CA GLY A 156 11.46 17.81 -5.32
C GLY A 156 10.13 18.32 -4.74
N LYS A 157 9.42 17.48 -3.98
CA LYS A 157 8.09 17.76 -3.41
C LYS A 157 8.08 17.53 -1.92
N GLU A 158 7.26 18.28 -1.20
CA GLU A 158 6.97 17.99 0.20
C GLU A 158 6.11 16.73 0.33
N TYR A 159 6.49 15.86 1.26
CA TYR A 159 5.70 14.68 1.62
C TYR A 159 4.85 14.98 2.84
N SER A 160 3.55 15.07 2.65
CA SER A 160 2.61 14.99 3.78
C SER A 160 2.25 13.53 4.04
N MET A 161 2.28 13.12 5.32
CA MET A 161 1.85 11.77 5.70
C MET A 161 0.39 11.58 5.29
N ALA A 162 0.16 10.78 4.28
CA ALA A 162 -1.20 10.41 3.94
C ALA A 162 -1.79 9.58 5.10
N LEU A 163 -2.79 10.12 5.78
CA LEU A 163 -3.54 9.45 6.85
C LEU A 163 -4.01 8.05 6.40
N ILE A 164 -4.28 7.92 5.12
CA ILE A 164 -4.62 6.70 4.39
C ILE A 164 -3.62 5.55 4.62
N ARG A 165 -2.31 5.83 4.74
CA ARG A 165 -1.30 4.81 5.01
C ARG A 165 -1.44 4.24 6.42
N VAL A 166 -1.73 5.08 7.39
CA VAL A 166 -1.97 4.67 8.78
C VAL A 166 -3.23 3.82 8.86
N VAL A 167 -4.32 4.31 8.27
CA VAL A 167 -5.62 3.61 8.22
C VAL A 167 -5.48 2.25 7.53
N LYS A 168 -4.78 2.18 6.40
CA LYS A 168 -4.46 0.92 5.71
C LYS A 168 -3.79 -0.09 6.63
N ASN A 169 -2.68 0.30 7.28
CA ASN A 169 -1.92 -0.61 8.13
C ASN A 169 -2.74 -1.09 9.34
N ILE A 170 -3.58 -0.22 9.91
CA ILE A 170 -4.46 -0.58 11.03
C ILE A 170 -5.58 -1.53 10.57
N ALA A 171 -6.19 -1.29 9.40
CA ALA A 171 -7.25 -2.14 8.87
C ALA A 171 -6.75 -3.52 8.45
N MET A 172 -5.56 -3.60 7.85
CA MET A 172 -4.97 -4.87 7.38
C MET A 172 -4.36 -5.70 8.50
N PHE A 173 -3.83 -5.07 9.56
CA PHE A 173 -3.16 -5.74 10.68
C PHE A 173 -3.93 -6.95 11.26
N PRO A 174 -5.25 -6.89 11.55
CA PRO A 174 -5.98 -8.03 12.08
C PRO A 174 -6.04 -9.21 11.11
N ILE A 175 -6.29 -8.94 9.82
CA ILE A 175 -6.36 -9.97 8.77
C ILE A 175 -5.02 -10.67 8.63
N GLU A 176 -3.94 -9.90 8.52
CA GLU A 176 -2.59 -10.42 8.39
C GLU A 176 -2.15 -11.24 9.59
N THR A 177 -2.58 -10.86 10.81
CA THR A 177 -2.34 -11.63 12.02
C THR A 177 -3.04 -12.99 11.97
N VAL A 178 -4.31 -13.03 11.52
CA VAL A 178 -5.06 -14.29 11.36
C VAL A 178 -4.37 -15.20 10.35
N ILE A 179 -3.95 -14.65 9.21
CA ILE A 179 -3.22 -15.40 8.17
C ILE A 179 -1.92 -15.98 8.74
N LEU A 180 -1.11 -15.18 9.46
CA LEU A 180 0.11 -15.66 10.10
C LEU A 180 -0.15 -16.79 11.09
N VAL A 181 -1.18 -16.69 11.93
CA VAL A 181 -1.54 -17.74 12.89
C VAL A 181 -1.88 -19.05 12.18
N ILE A 182 -2.68 -18.99 11.12
CA ILE A 182 -3.09 -20.18 10.35
C ILE A 182 -1.87 -20.81 9.67
N VAL A 183 -1.05 -20.01 8.99
CA VAL A 183 0.14 -20.49 8.26
C VAL A 183 1.18 -21.06 9.23
N PHE A 184 1.47 -20.39 10.34
CA PHE A 184 2.44 -20.88 11.33
C PHE A 184 1.98 -22.20 11.97
N ARG A 185 0.68 -22.33 12.25
CA ARG A 185 0.12 -23.61 12.73
C ARG A 185 0.34 -24.75 11.73
N ALA A 186 0.21 -24.48 10.44
CA ALA A 186 0.41 -25.47 9.41
C ALA A 186 1.91 -25.82 9.18
N LEU A 187 2.80 -24.80 9.20
CA LEU A 187 4.19 -24.96 8.84
C LEU A 187 5.10 -25.41 9.99
N ILE A 188 4.84 -25.02 11.23
CA ILE A 188 5.70 -25.38 12.37
C ILE A 188 5.90 -26.89 12.51
N PRO A 189 4.85 -27.76 12.50
CA PRO A 189 5.03 -29.19 12.71
C PRO A 189 5.94 -29.89 11.67
N PRO A 190 5.78 -29.67 10.34
CA PRO A 190 6.66 -30.30 9.37
C PRO A 190 8.11 -29.79 9.48
N PHE A 191 8.32 -28.50 9.74
CA PHE A 191 9.66 -27.94 9.86
C PHE A 191 10.37 -28.31 11.18
N GLU A 192 9.62 -28.59 12.24
CA GLU A 192 10.15 -29.19 13.47
C GLU A 192 10.68 -30.62 13.19
N ARG A 193 9.93 -31.45 12.43
CA ARG A 193 10.38 -32.78 12.01
C ARG A 193 11.63 -32.74 11.13
N LEU A 194 11.75 -31.73 10.28
CA LEU A 194 12.95 -31.51 9.44
C LEU A 194 14.13 -30.92 10.23
N GLY A 195 13.94 -30.57 11.52
CA GLY A 195 14.97 -30.03 12.38
C GLY A 195 15.36 -28.58 12.07
N TYR A 196 14.46 -27.80 11.46
CA TYR A 196 14.62 -26.36 11.26
C TYR A 196 14.01 -25.55 12.41
N VAL A 197 12.98 -26.05 13.06
CA VAL A 197 12.33 -25.42 14.21
C VAL A 197 12.77 -26.14 15.48
N TYR A 198 13.05 -25.40 16.54
CA TYR A 198 13.60 -25.94 17.77
C TYR A 198 12.54 -26.64 18.62
N ALA A 199 12.90 -27.76 19.22
CA ALA A 199 12.04 -28.47 20.16
C ALA A 199 11.71 -27.55 21.37
N GLY A 200 10.45 -27.43 21.71
CA GLY A 200 9.95 -26.49 22.73
C GLY A 200 9.24 -25.29 22.15
N THR A 201 9.29 -25.07 20.84
CA THR A 201 8.37 -24.13 20.19
C THR A 201 6.95 -24.67 20.33
N LYS A 202 6.17 -24.00 21.17
CA LYS A 202 4.81 -24.44 21.51
C LYS A 202 3.94 -24.45 20.26
N ARG A 203 3.22 -25.55 20.05
CA ARG A 203 2.22 -25.61 18.97
C ARG A 203 1.10 -24.60 19.27
N LEU A 204 0.68 -23.87 18.23
CA LEU A 204 -0.49 -22.99 18.32
C LEU A 204 -1.76 -23.83 18.51
N GLU A 205 -2.29 -23.86 19.71
CA GLU A 205 -3.51 -24.58 20.03
C GLU A 205 -4.73 -23.69 19.78
N PHE A 206 -5.73 -24.24 19.07
CA PHE A 206 -6.98 -23.54 18.82
C PHE A 206 -8.00 -23.90 19.92
N THR A 207 -7.90 -23.19 21.02
CA THR A 207 -8.96 -23.24 22.04
C THR A 207 -10.19 -22.45 21.54
N LYS A 208 -11.37 -22.70 22.13
CA LYS A 208 -12.60 -21.94 21.81
C LYS A 208 -12.37 -20.42 21.93
N LYS A 209 -11.62 -19.98 22.95
CA LYS A 209 -11.27 -18.56 23.15
C LYS A 209 -10.36 -18.02 22.03
N THR A 210 -9.37 -18.80 21.62
CA THR A 210 -8.47 -18.44 20.51
C THR A 210 -9.21 -18.33 19.18
N ILE A 211 -10.11 -19.28 18.90
CA ILE A 211 -10.93 -19.25 17.68
C ILE A 211 -11.85 -18.02 17.70
N ALA A 212 -12.52 -17.75 18.80
CA ALA A 212 -13.36 -16.56 18.94
C ALA A 212 -12.57 -15.25 18.74
N LEU A 213 -11.35 -15.15 19.30
CA LEU A 213 -10.46 -14.01 19.10
C LEU A 213 -10.08 -13.85 17.61
N LEU A 214 -9.71 -14.94 16.94
CA LEU A 214 -9.33 -14.90 15.52
C LEU A 214 -10.51 -14.51 14.62
N ILE A 215 -11.71 -15.01 14.90
CA ILE A 215 -12.93 -14.61 14.18
C ILE A 215 -13.21 -13.12 14.41
N CYS A 216 -13.14 -12.65 15.65
CA CYS A 216 -13.34 -11.24 15.98
C CYS A 216 -12.33 -10.33 15.24
N LEU A 217 -11.04 -10.67 15.27
CA LEU A 217 -9.99 -9.95 14.53
C LEU A 217 -10.26 -9.94 13.02
N PHE A 218 -10.68 -11.07 12.47
CA PHE A 218 -10.97 -11.18 11.04
C PHE A 218 -12.16 -10.30 10.64
N VAL A 219 -13.24 -10.31 11.43
CA VAL A 219 -14.42 -9.47 11.18
C VAL A 219 -14.09 -7.97 11.31
N ILE A 220 -13.32 -7.59 12.33
CA ILE A 220 -12.85 -6.19 12.50
C ILE A 220 -11.98 -5.77 11.30
N GLY A 221 -11.06 -6.62 10.88
CA GLY A 221 -10.21 -6.34 9.73
C GLY A 221 -11.00 -6.20 8.42
N LEU A 222 -11.93 -7.13 8.15
CA LEU A 222 -12.81 -7.03 6.98
C LEU A 222 -13.66 -5.75 7.01
N GLY A 223 -14.21 -5.40 8.16
CA GLY A 223 -14.97 -4.16 8.35
C GLY A 223 -14.12 -2.92 8.08
N GLY A 224 -12.87 -2.90 8.57
CA GLY A 224 -11.91 -1.84 8.31
C GLY A 224 -11.53 -1.72 6.83
N VAL A 225 -11.26 -2.84 6.16
CA VAL A 225 -10.95 -2.87 4.72
C VAL A 225 -12.16 -2.44 3.89
N ALA A 226 -13.36 -2.93 4.20
CA ALA A 226 -14.59 -2.53 3.51
C ALA A 226 -14.86 -1.04 3.67
N GLY A 227 -14.77 -0.52 4.91
CA GLY A 227 -14.92 0.90 5.19
C GLY A 227 -13.90 1.77 4.45
N TYR A 228 -12.64 1.33 4.44
CA TYR A 228 -11.59 2.00 3.67
C TYR A 228 -11.86 1.97 2.16
N SER A 229 -12.26 0.82 1.62
CA SER A 229 -12.55 0.69 0.18
C SER A 229 -13.71 1.58 -0.25
N ILE A 230 -14.76 1.68 0.57
CA ILE A 230 -15.88 2.59 0.33
C ILE A 230 -15.41 4.05 0.39
N TYR A 231 -14.61 4.41 1.39
CA TYR A 231 -14.06 5.76 1.51
C TYR A 231 -13.16 6.11 0.31
N SER A 232 -12.20 5.25 -0.02
CA SER A 232 -11.30 5.44 -1.16
C SER A 232 -12.08 5.57 -2.47
N TYR A 233 -13.08 4.70 -2.69
CA TYR A 233 -13.91 4.76 -3.88
C TYR A 233 -14.69 6.08 -4.01
N ASN A 234 -15.14 6.65 -2.89
CA ASN A 234 -15.87 7.92 -2.88
C ASN A 234 -14.96 9.15 -2.97
N THR A 235 -13.67 9.02 -2.63
CA THR A 235 -12.73 10.15 -2.57
C THR A 235 -11.70 10.17 -3.70
N THR A 236 -11.57 9.08 -4.48
CA THR A 236 -10.63 9.01 -5.58
C THR A 236 -11.14 9.82 -6.77
N SER A 237 -10.33 10.77 -7.26
CA SER A 237 -10.64 11.53 -8.47
C SER A 237 -10.60 10.64 -9.70
N LEU A 238 -11.68 10.66 -10.50
CA LEU A 238 -11.82 9.87 -11.72
C LEU A 238 -11.29 10.56 -12.97
N SER A 239 -10.78 11.78 -12.88
CA SER A 239 -10.41 12.60 -14.04
C SER A 239 -9.41 11.93 -15.00
N ALA A 240 -8.63 10.94 -14.52
CA ALA A 240 -7.65 10.20 -15.33
C ALA A 240 -8.22 8.96 -16.05
N SER A 241 -9.46 8.54 -15.73
CA SER A 241 -10.04 7.26 -16.18
C SER A 241 -10.91 7.39 -17.45
N TYR A 242 -11.12 8.60 -17.94
CA TYR A 242 -12.00 8.84 -19.09
C TYR A 242 -11.27 8.80 -20.43
N SER A 243 -11.88 8.19 -21.45
CA SER A 243 -11.48 8.36 -22.83
C SER A 243 -11.64 9.82 -23.29
N PRO A 244 -10.98 10.26 -24.36
CA PRO A 244 -11.15 11.62 -24.89
C PRO A 244 -12.61 11.99 -25.16
N ASP A 245 -13.39 11.07 -25.75
CA ASP A 245 -14.81 11.30 -26.05
C ASP A 245 -15.66 11.40 -24.79
N GLN A 246 -15.38 10.57 -23.78
CA GLN A 246 -16.05 10.63 -22.48
C GLN A 246 -15.73 11.93 -21.73
N ARG A 247 -14.48 12.42 -21.83
CA ARG A 247 -14.10 13.72 -21.24
C ARG A 247 -14.85 14.86 -21.91
N LEU A 248 -14.95 14.85 -23.21
CA LEU A 248 -15.67 15.87 -23.96
C LEU A 248 -17.17 15.88 -23.61
N ALA A 249 -17.81 14.71 -23.57
CA ALA A 249 -19.23 14.58 -23.22
C ALA A 249 -19.48 15.08 -21.77
N ARG A 250 -18.60 14.73 -20.84
CA ARG A 250 -18.67 15.20 -19.45
C ARG A 250 -18.51 16.72 -19.34
N ASN A 251 -17.50 17.29 -20.02
CA ASN A 251 -17.23 18.72 -19.97
C ASN A 251 -18.43 19.50 -20.52
N ARG A 252 -19.01 19.06 -21.64
CA ARG A 252 -20.24 19.66 -22.19
C ARG A 252 -21.42 19.57 -21.23
N ALA A 253 -21.61 18.45 -20.54
CA ALA A 253 -22.68 18.29 -19.55
C ALA A 253 -22.51 19.26 -18.36
N ILE A 254 -21.26 19.43 -17.89
CA ILE A 254 -20.92 20.38 -16.84
C ILE A 254 -21.18 21.83 -17.27
N GLU A 255 -20.70 22.19 -18.45
CA GLU A 255 -20.88 23.52 -19.04
C GLU A 255 -22.37 23.86 -19.20
N THR A 256 -23.13 22.94 -19.79
CA THR A 256 -24.59 23.09 -19.95
C THR A 256 -25.27 23.32 -18.59
N TYR A 257 -24.92 22.53 -17.58
CA TYR A 257 -25.48 22.68 -16.23
C TYR A 257 -25.16 24.06 -15.61
N VAL A 258 -23.89 24.52 -15.74
CA VAL A 258 -23.46 25.82 -15.22
C VAL A 258 -24.20 26.96 -15.91
N LEU A 259 -24.31 26.92 -17.23
CA LEU A 259 -24.99 27.97 -18.02
C LEU A 259 -26.52 27.99 -17.76
N GLU A 260 -27.16 26.82 -17.58
CA GLU A 260 -28.57 26.75 -17.23
C GLU A 260 -28.85 27.34 -15.85
N LYS A 261 -27.93 27.13 -14.90
CA LYS A 261 -28.08 27.62 -13.52
C LYS A 261 -27.72 29.12 -13.35
N HIS A 262 -26.81 29.61 -14.19
CA HIS A 262 -26.29 30.97 -14.19
C HIS A 262 -26.54 31.66 -15.55
N PRO A 263 -27.77 32.11 -15.84
CA PRO A 263 -28.13 32.65 -17.15
C PRO A 263 -27.48 34.02 -17.48
N ASP A 264 -26.77 34.60 -16.54
CA ASP A 264 -25.91 35.78 -16.70
C ASP A 264 -24.56 35.48 -17.37
N LEU A 265 -24.16 34.20 -17.41
CA LEU A 265 -22.93 33.76 -18.07
C LEU A 265 -23.18 33.47 -19.55
N ARG A 266 -22.17 33.73 -20.38
CA ARG A 266 -22.17 33.41 -21.81
C ARG A 266 -21.16 32.31 -22.10
N ALA A 267 -21.58 31.30 -22.89
CA ALA A 267 -20.73 30.20 -23.30
C ALA A 267 -19.42 30.64 -23.97
N GLU A 268 -19.47 31.76 -24.71
CA GLU A 268 -18.33 32.35 -25.43
C GLU A 268 -17.19 32.80 -24.52
N ASN A 269 -17.50 33.13 -23.24
CA ASN A 269 -16.57 33.70 -22.30
C ASN A 269 -16.45 32.91 -20.97
N THR A 270 -17.04 31.73 -20.91
CA THR A 270 -17.08 30.94 -19.67
C THR A 270 -16.25 29.65 -19.81
N VAL A 271 -15.28 29.45 -18.91
CA VAL A 271 -14.45 28.27 -18.87
C VAL A 271 -14.71 27.51 -17.58
N CYS A 272 -15.08 26.24 -17.69
CA CYS A 272 -15.35 25.35 -16.56
C CYS A 272 -14.17 24.39 -16.36
N ILE A 273 -13.46 24.52 -15.24
CA ILE A 273 -12.30 23.67 -14.91
C ILE A 273 -12.66 22.71 -13.79
N ILE A 274 -12.58 21.43 -14.05
CA ILE A 274 -12.86 20.39 -13.06
C ILE A 274 -11.66 20.29 -12.11
N GLU A 275 -11.87 20.67 -10.84
CA GLU A 275 -10.85 20.54 -9.80
C GLU A 275 -10.78 19.14 -9.21
N SER A 276 -11.95 18.48 -9.06
CA SER A 276 -12.04 17.12 -8.53
C SER A 276 -13.30 16.42 -8.99
N ALA A 277 -13.29 15.10 -8.99
CA ALA A 277 -14.41 14.24 -9.34
C ALA A 277 -14.46 13.08 -8.33
N TYR A 278 -15.59 12.97 -7.62
CA TYR A 278 -15.79 11.97 -6.56
C TYR A 278 -16.99 11.08 -6.88
N PRO A 279 -16.77 9.83 -7.28
CA PRO A 279 -17.84 8.88 -7.52
C PRO A 279 -18.52 8.49 -6.20
N LYS A 280 -19.84 8.42 -6.19
CA LYS A 280 -20.57 7.84 -5.05
C LYS A 280 -20.51 6.32 -5.08
N ALA A 281 -20.28 5.70 -3.92
CA ALA A 281 -20.30 4.24 -3.83
C ALA A 281 -21.69 3.70 -4.19
N PHE A 282 -21.71 2.64 -5.01
CA PHE A 282 -22.93 1.95 -5.43
C PHE A 282 -23.98 2.78 -6.17
N SER A 283 -23.62 3.98 -6.67
CA SER A 283 -24.46 4.84 -7.49
C SER A 283 -23.73 5.22 -8.78
N PRO A 284 -24.40 5.45 -9.91
CA PRO A 284 -23.77 6.00 -11.12
C PRO A 284 -23.39 7.48 -10.97
N ASP A 285 -23.73 8.10 -9.84
CA ASP A 285 -23.54 9.52 -9.65
C ASP A 285 -22.11 9.87 -9.30
N VAL A 286 -21.63 10.98 -9.83
CA VAL A 286 -20.32 11.57 -9.55
C VAL A 286 -20.53 13.01 -9.12
N THR A 287 -19.90 13.41 -8.02
CA THR A 287 -19.85 14.80 -7.58
C THR A 287 -18.61 15.45 -8.17
N TYR A 288 -18.79 16.46 -9.02
CA TYR A 288 -17.71 17.25 -9.58
C TYR A 288 -17.59 18.58 -8.82
N THR A 289 -16.38 18.94 -8.44
CA THR A 289 -16.07 20.29 -7.98
C THR A 289 -15.53 21.06 -9.18
N VAL A 290 -16.24 22.07 -9.61
CA VAL A 290 -15.93 22.85 -10.82
C VAL A 290 -15.61 24.28 -10.43
N ALA A 291 -14.47 24.79 -10.89
CA ALA A 291 -14.14 26.21 -10.82
C ALA A 291 -14.52 26.87 -12.14
N VAL A 292 -15.32 27.92 -12.05
CA VAL A 292 -15.82 28.70 -13.19
C VAL A 292 -15.03 29.97 -13.32
N TYR A 293 -14.54 30.22 -14.52
CA TYR A 293 -13.75 31.39 -14.87
C TYR A 293 -14.40 32.16 -16.01
N SER A 294 -14.24 33.49 -16.01
CA SER A 294 -14.50 34.32 -17.18
C SER A 294 -13.20 34.44 -17.98
N ALA A 295 -13.27 34.17 -19.29
CA ALA A 295 -12.16 34.35 -20.20
C ALA A 295 -12.27 35.70 -20.92
N ASP A 296 -11.17 36.50 -20.91
CA ASP A 296 -11.07 37.69 -21.73
C ASP A 296 -10.58 37.30 -23.15
N THR A 297 -11.50 37.26 -24.09
CA THR A 297 -11.23 36.92 -25.49
C THR A 297 -11.06 38.15 -26.37
N SER A 298 -11.08 39.36 -25.80
CA SER A 298 -11.12 40.62 -26.55
C SER A 298 -9.84 40.93 -27.39
N GLY A 299 -8.73 40.25 -27.07
CA GLY A 299 -7.46 40.41 -27.75
C GLY A 299 -7.01 39.24 -28.63
N ALA A 300 -7.84 38.16 -28.74
CA ALA A 300 -7.46 36.95 -29.44
C ALA A 300 -7.86 36.99 -30.93
N GLU A 301 -6.91 36.74 -31.84
CA GLU A 301 -7.21 36.58 -33.28
C GLU A 301 -8.13 35.39 -33.59
N ASN A 302 -8.14 34.37 -32.73
CA ASN A 302 -9.04 33.21 -32.81
C ASN A 302 -9.51 32.81 -31.42
N SER A 303 -10.67 33.33 -31.02
CA SER A 303 -11.28 33.11 -29.71
C SER A 303 -11.67 31.65 -29.47
N GLU A 304 -12.07 30.90 -30.51
CA GLU A 304 -12.47 29.50 -30.40
C GLU A 304 -11.25 28.58 -30.13
N ALA A 305 -10.10 28.86 -30.74
CA ALA A 305 -8.87 28.13 -30.46
C ALA A 305 -8.35 28.40 -29.02
N LEU A 306 -8.43 29.65 -28.57
CA LEU A 306 -8.09 30.04 -27.22
C LEU A 306 -8.98 29.35 -26.17
N MET A 307 -10.29 29.31 -26.37
CA MET A 307 -11.24 28.63 -25.49
C MET A 307 -10.93 27.13 -25.40
N THR A 308 -10.66 26.47 -26.55
CA THR A 308 -10.28 25.04 -26.57
C THR A 308 -8.99 24.77 -25.79
N GLU A 309 -8.00 25.67 -25.87
CA GLU A 309 -6.77 25.55 -25.08
C GLU A 309 -7.01 25.75 -23.58
N LEU A 310 -7.84 26.72 -23.23
CA LEU A 310 -8.15 27.05 -21.83
C LEU A 310 -8.96 25.93 -21.12
N GLU A 311 -9.88 25.27 -21.81
CA GLU A 311 -10.64 24.14 -21.30
C GLU A 311 -9.77 22.93 -20.92
N GLY A 312 -8.60 22.77 -21.56
CA GLY A 312 -7.65 21.68 -21.29
C GLY A 312 -6.73 21.93 -20.07
N LEU A 313 -6.78 23.10 -19.45
CA LEU A 313 -5.87 23.46 -18.37
C LEU A 313 -6.15 22.75 -17.07
N SER A 314 -5.08 22.47 -16.31
CA SER A 314 -5.21 22.08 -14.91
C SER A 314 -5.40 23.30 -14.01
N LYS A 315 -5.98 23.11 -12.81
CA LYS A 315 -6.21 24.17 -11.81
C LYS A 315 -5.02 25.10 -11.60
N SER A 316 -3.80 24.52 -11.45
CA SER A 316 -2.57 25.30 -11.21
C SER A 316 -2.15 26.15 -12.41
N LYS A 317 -2.43 25.68 -13.63
CA LYS A 317 -2.14 26.41 -14.85
C LYS A 317 -3.18 27.49 -15.14
N ALA A 318 -4.46 27.22 -14.83
CA ALA A 318 -5.53 28.18 -14.98
C ALA A 318 -5.35 29.41 -14.08
N ALA A 319 -4.93 29.19 -12.84
CA ALA A 319 -4.66 30.29 -11.88
C ALA A 319 -3.47 31.21 -12.27
N ALA A 320 -2.63 30.74 -13.20
CA ALA A 320 -1.45 31.49 -13.69
C ALA A 320 -1.71 32.21 -15.03
N ARG A 321 -2.91 32.06 -15.61
CA ARG A 321 -3.28 32.72 -16.88
C ARG A 321 -3.96 34.07 -16.62
N GLU A 322 -3.40 35.13 -17.17
CA GLU A 322 -3.94 36.48 -17.02
C GLU A 322 -5.27 36.68 -17.73
N GLU A 323 -5.54 35.86 -18.77
CA GLU A 323 -6.80 35.89 -19.53
C GLU A 323 -7.99 35.30 -18.74
N LEU A 324 -7.74 34.61 -17.62
CA LEU A 324 -8.76 33.95 -16.81
C LEU A 324 -9.03 34.68 -15.50
N SER A 325 -10.25 35.13 -15.33
CA SER A 325 -10.75 35.73 -14.08
C SER A 325 -11.64 34.72 -13.34
N PHE A 326 -11.23 34.30 -12.14
CA PHE A 326 -12.02 33.39 -11.31
C PHE A 326 -13.35 34.03 -10.91
N LEU A 327 -14.46 33.34 -11.16
CA LEU A 327 -15.80 33.81 -10.78
C LEU A 327 -16.27 33.14 -9.49
N PHE A 328 -16.47 31.84 -9.51
CA PHE A 328 -16.92 31.06 -8.37
C PHE A 328 -16.57 29.57 -8.50
N ARG A 329 -16.85 28.84 -7.44
CA ARG A 329 -16.71 27.36 -7.41
C ARG A 329 -18.06 26.75 -7.10
N GLU A 330 -18.37 25.64 -7.79
CA GLU A 330 -19.63 24.94 -7.61
C GLU A 330 -19.44 23.43 -7.53
N GLU A 331 -20.29 22.77 -6.75
CA GLU A 331 -20.38 21.31 -6.70
C GLU A 331 -21.56 20.86 -7.55
N ILE A 332 -21.28 20.00 -8.53
CA ILE A 332 -22.24 19.51 -9.51
C ILE A 332 -22.38 18.01 -9.37
N LEU A 333 -23.60 17.53 -9.16
CA LEU A 333 -23.90 16.10 -9.14
C LEU A 333 -24.42 15.68 -10.51
N LEU A 334 -23.64 14.88 -11.23
CA LEU A 334 -24.05 14.30 -12.51
C LEU A 334 -24.15 12.78 -12.41
N SER A 335 -25.17 12.22 -13.06
CA SER A 335 -25.30 10.76 -13.23
C SER A 335 -24.45 10.33 -14.39
N ASP A 336 -23.32 9.69 -14.09
CA ASP A 336 -22.38 9.23 -15.09
C ASP A 336 -22.23 7.71 -15.02
N LYS A 337 -22.91 7.00 -15.92
CA LYS A 337 -22.85 5.54 -16.00
C LYS A 337 -21.46 5.02 -16.34
N ASN A 338 -20.62 5.82 -17.00
CA ASN A 338 -19.27 5.44 -17.44
C ASN A 338 -18.21 5.75 -16.38
N ALA A 339 -18.53 6.54 -15.37
CA ALA A 339 -17.62 6.95 -14.31
C ALA A 339 -17.04 5.78 -13.49
N LYS A 340 -17.66 4.60 -13.56
CA LYS A 340 -17.35 3.43 -12.73
C LYS A 340 -16.80 2.24 -13.48
N GLU A 341 -16.91 2.20 -14.79
CA GLU A 341 -16.32 1.15 -15.60
C GLU A 341 -14.95 1.64 -16.12
N PRO A 342 -13.82 1.08 -15.64
CA PRO A 342 -12.56 1.26 -16.33
C PRO A 342 -12.72 0.68 -17.73
N GLU A 343 -12.24 1.37 -18.76
CA GLU A 343 -12.16 0.81 -20.12
C GLU A 343 -11.51 -0.58 -20.03
N LYS A 344 -12.30 -1.62 -20.25
CA LYS A 344 -11.78 -2.91 -20.65
C LYS A 344 -11.14 -2.66 -22.00
N GLY A 345 -9.80 -2.73 -22.02
CA GLY A 345 -9.02 -2.46 -23.20
C GLY A 345 -9.68 -3.08 -24.44
N ARG A 346 -9.94 -2.27 -25.44
CA ARG A 346 -10.10 -2.75 -26.81
C ARG A 346 -8.77 -3.38 -27.18
N GLU A 347 -8.64 -4.68 -26.91
CA GLU A 347 -7.68 -5.50 -27.62
C GLU A 347 -7.99 -5.34 -29.10
N GLN A 348 -6.96 -4.96 -29.80
CA GLN A 348 -6.85 -4.77 -31.24
C GLN A 348 -7.52 -5.91 -31.99
N ARG A 349 -8.38 -5.53 -32.91
CA ARG A 349 -8.57 -6.30 -34.15
C ARG A 349 -7.75 -5.66 -35.28
#